data_6c699bc2c989acffbafa0ec4160ad25e
#
_entry.id   6c699bc2c989acffbafa0ec4160ad25e
#
_cell.length_a   1.000
_cell.length_b   1.000
_cell.length_c   1.000
_cell.angle_alpha   90.00
_cell.angle_beta   90.00
_cell.angle_gamma   90.00
#
_symmetry.space_group_name_H-M   'P 1'
#
loop_
_entity.id
_entity.type
_entity.pdbx_description
1 polymer ?
#
loop_
_entity_poly.entity_id
_entity_poly.type
_entity_poly.pdbx_seq_one_letter_code
_entity_poly.pdbx_strand_id
1 'polypeptide(L)'
;QSSTVTIATNMAGRGTDILLGGNPDELVRERLEYEGLTMEDVTPEQLEQFNAEAKETCKAERERVLAAGGLTVIGTERHESRRIDNQLRGRSGRQGDPGETQFYLSLEDDLMRLFGGDKMDRVSKMMVTADMGDDMPIQHKIISKAVENAQHKVESINFSMRKSVLEYDDVMNKQRQVIYAERNKILDGKDLTDHITEVMHDTVYRCVQEFC
;
A
#
# COMPACT_ATOMS: atom_id res chain seq x y z
N GLN A 1 -13.89 -7.60 -18.60
CA GLN A 1 -14.11 -8.06 -19.99
C GLN A 1 -12.86 -8.77 -20.48
N SER A 2 -13.03 -9.68 -21.44
CA SER A 2 -11.91 -10.38 -22.07
C SER A 2 -11.05 -9.41 -22.90
N SER A 3 -9.74 -9.61 -22.92
CA SER A 3 -8.76 -8.79 -23.68
C SER A 3 -8.70 -7.30 -23.30
N THR A 4 -9.25 -6.90 -22.17
CA THR A 4 -9.15 -5.52 -21.67
C THR A 4 -7.84 -5.33 -20.92
N VAL A 5 -7.13 -4.24 -21.21
CA VAL A 5 -5.92 -3.83 -20.49
C VAL A 5 -6.26 -2.59 -19.66
N THR A 6 -6.04 -2.68 -18.36
CA THR A 6 -6.23 -1.55 -17.45
C THR A 6 -4.89 -1.12 -16.89
N ILE A 7 -4.54 0.14 -17.06
CA ILE A 7 -3.35 0.74 -16.47
C ILE A 7 -3.78 1.42 -15.16
N ALA A 8 -3.09 1.09 -14.09
CA ALA A 8 -3.39 1.61 -12.77
C ALA A 8 -2.11 1.98 -12.01
N THR A 9 -2.20 3.00 -11.17
CA THR A 9 -1.13 3.38 -10.25
C THR A 9 -1.15 2.54 -8.97
N ASN A 10 -0.23 2.75 -8.06
CA ASN A 10 -0.06 2.04 -6.78
C ASN A 10 -1.34 1.86 -5.96
N MET A 11 -2.33 2.72 -6.15
CA MET A 11 -3.61 2.69 -5.41
C MET A 11 -4.53 1.53 -5.80
N ALA A 12 -4.35 0.94 -6.99
CA ALA A 12 -5.15 -0.21 -7.44
C ALA A 12 -5.00 -1.46 -6.56
N GLY A 13 -4.02 -1.49 -5.68
CA GLY A 13 -3.78 -2.58 -4.74
C GLY A 13 -4.77 -2.66 -3.57
N ARG A 14 -5.62 -1.65 -3.29
CA ARG A 14 -6.45 -1.60 -2.08
C ARG A 14 -7.79 -0.90 -2.30
N GLY A 15 -8.83 -1.42 -1.66
CA GLY A 15 -10.14 -0.74 -1.54
C GLY A 15 -11.12 -1.00 -2.67
N THR A 16 -10.69 -1.58 -3.79
CA THR A 16 -11.56 -1.96 -4.91
C THR A 16 -11.58 -3.47 -5.09
N ASP A 17 -12.73 -4.04 -5.34
CA ASP A 17 -12.85 -5.43 -5.76
C ASP A 17 -12.87 -5.49 -7.29
N ILE A 18 -12.13 -6.44 -7.86
CA ILE A 18 -12.07 -6.66 -9.31
C ILE A 18 -13.01 -7.81 -9.64
N LEU A 19 -14.12 -7.47 -10.29
CA LEU A 19 -15.09 -8.44 -10.75
C LEU A 19 -14.73 -8.90 -12.15
N LEU A 20 -14.46 -10.20 -12.30
CA LEU A 20 -14.24 -10.79 -13.62
C LEU A 20 -15.57 -10.84 -14.39
N GLY A 21 -15.54 -10.42 -15.65
CA GLY A 21 -16.74 -10.34 -16.50
C GLY A 21 -17.40 -8.97 -16.55
N GLY A 22 -17.05 -8.07 -15.63
CA GLY A 22 -17.61 -6.72 -15.56
C GLY A 22 -18.65 -6.53 -14.46
N ASN A 23 -19.17 -5.30 -14.34
CA ASN A 23 -20.21 -4.94 -13.38
C ASN A 23 -21.55 -4.81 -14.12
N PRO A 24 -22.57 -5.60 -13.77
CA PRO A 24 -23.88 -5.51 -14.41
C PRO A 24 -24.52 -4.12 -14.29
N ASP A 25 -24.37 -3.45 -13.15
CA ASP A 25 -24.96 -2.14 -12.93
C ASP A 25 -24.36 -1.07 -13.85
N GLU A 26 -23.06 -1.19 -14.15
CA GLU A 26 -22.35 -0.30 -15.07
C GLU A 26 -22.85 -0.51 -16.52
N LEU A 27 -23.01 -1.77 -16.93
CA LEU A 27 -23.57 -2.07 -18.27
C LEU A 27 -24.99 -1.55 -18.46
N VAL A 28 -25.81 -1.62 -17.43
CA VAL A 28 -27.17 -1.04 -17.47
C VAL A 28 -27.08 0.48 -17.60
N ARG A 29 -26.17 1.13 -16.88
CA ARG A 29 -25.95 2.58 -16.94
C ARG A 29 -25.47 3.02 -18.32
N GLU A 30 -24.46 2.36 -18.87
CA GLU A 30 -23.93 2.62 -20.22
C GLU A 30 -25.03 2.46 -21.29
N ARG A 31 -25.91 1.45 -21.12
CA ARG A 31 -27.02 1.24 -22.04
C ARG A 31 -28.03 2.36 -21.96
N LEU A 32 -28.42 2.80 -20.77
CA LEU A 32 -29.34 3.92 -20.57
C LEU A 32 -28.76 5.21 -21.16
N GLU A 33 -27.48 5.48 -20.96
CA GLU A 33 -26.81 6.64 -21.55
C GLU A 33 -26.81 6.57 -23.09
N TYR A 34 -26.59 5.39 -23.68
CA TYR A 34 -26.61 5.19 -25.12
C TYR A 34 -28.01 5.40 -25.72
N GLU A 35 -29.05 4.98 -25.01
CA GLU A 35 -30.44 5.17 -25.41
C GLU A 35 -30.98 6.58 -25.07
N GLY A 36 -30.16 7.41 -24.38
CA GLY A 36 -30.58 8.76 -23.97
C GLY A 36 -31.66 8.78 -22.88
N LEU A 37 -31.77 7.68 -22.12
CA LEU A 37 -32.74 7.49 -21.05
C LEU A 37 -32.10 7.76 -19.69
N THR A 38 -32.89 8.27 -18.75
CA THR A 38 -32.53 8.37 -17.35
C THR A 38 -33.18 7.25 -16.54
N MET A 39 -32.68 6.99 -15.33
CA MET A 39 -33.24 5.98 -14.42
C MET A 39 -34.73 6.25 -14.10
N GLU A 40 -35.18 7.50 -14.25
CA GLU A 40 -36.55 7.92 -13.98
C GLU A 40 -37.50 7.68 -15.18
N ASP A 41 -36.93 7.54 -16.38
CA ASP A 41 -37.69 7.35 -17.62
C ASP A 41 -38.02 5.87 -17.91
N VAL A 42 -37.40 4.95 -17.16
CA VAL A 42 -37.50 3.51 -17.39
C VAL A 42 -38.52 2.86 -16.45
N THR A 43 -39.39 2.04 -17.02
CA THR A 43 -40.34 1.27 -16.19
C THR A 43 -39.59 0.18 -15.36
N PRO A 44 -40.11 -0.21 -14.19
CA PRO A 44 -39.53 -1.26 -13.38
C PRO A 44 -39.30 -2.60 -14.13
N GLU A 45 -40.23 -2.93 -15.03
CA GLU A 45 -40.16 -4.15 -15.85
C GLU A 45 -39.00 -4.08 -16.87
N GLN A 46 -38.79 -2.94 -17.50
CA GLN A 46 -37.65 -2.72 -18.42
C GLN A 46 -36.32 -2.74 -17.68
N LEU A 47 -36.26 -2.16 -16.49
CA LEU A 47 -35.04 -2.19 -15.65
C LEU A 47 -34.69 -3.60 -15.22
N GLU A 48 -35.67 -4.43 -14.85
CA GLU A 48 -35.45 -5.85 -14.56
C GLU A 48 -34.93 -6.61 -15.77
N GLN A 49 -35.46 -6.34 -16.96
CA GLN A 49 -34.98 -6.96 -18.19
C GLN A 49 -33.54 -6.57 -18.50
N PHE A 50 -33.19 -5.29 -18.42
CA PHE A 50 -31.82 -4.81 -18.65
C PHE A 50 -30.85 -5.40 -17.63
N ASN A 51 -31.24 -5.51 -16.38
CA ASN A 51 -30.44 -6.15 -15.35
C ASN A 51 -30.25 -7.66 -15.61
N ALA A 52 -31.25 -8.36 -16.11
CA ALA A 52 -31.14 -9.78 -16.44
C ALA A 52 -30.19 -9.99 -17.62
N GLU A 53 -30.33 -9.21 -18.68
CA GLU A 53 -29.45 -9.24 -19.86
C GLU A 53 -27.98 -8.89 -19.49
N ALA A 54 -27.78 -7.85 -18.66
CA ALA A 54 -26.47 -7.45 -18.20
C ALA A 54 -25.80 -8.54 -17.35
N LYS A 55 -26.53 -9.19 -16.45
CA LYS A 55 -26.04 -10.33 -15.64
C LYS A 55 -25.63 -11.50 -16.51
N GLU A 56 -26.42 -11.85 -17.54
CA GLU A 56 -26.11 -12.93 -18.46
C GLU A 56 -24.86 -12.61 -19.27
N THR A 57 -24.75 -11.40 -19.78
CA THR A 57 -23.56 -10.91 -20.48
C THR A 57 -22.30 -10.96 -19.61
N CYS A 58 -22.37 -10.45 -18.37
CA CYS A 58 -21.27 -10.52 -17.42
C CYS A 58 -20.87 -11.96 -17.08
N LYS A 59 -21.85 -12.87 -16.98
CA LYS A 59 -21.58 -14.28 -16.72
C LYS A 59 -20.84 -14.94 -17.89
N ALA A 60 -21.31 -14.72 -19.11
CA ALA A 60 -20.65 -15.25 -20.30
C ALA A 60 -19.23 -14.69 -20.46
N GLU A 61 -19.01 -13.40 -20.22
CA GLU A 61 -17.69 -12.78 -20.23
C GLU A 61 -16.80 -13.33 -19.10
N ARG A 62 -17.34 -13.58 -17.92
CA ARG A 62 -16.59 -14.21 -16.82
C ARG A 62 -16.09 -15.59 -17.21
N GLU A 63 -16.92 -16.40 -17.82
CA GLU A 63 -16.53 -17.72 -18.29
C GLU A 63 -15.43 -17.67 -19.35
N ARG A 64 -15.48 -16.70 -20.26
CA ARG A 64 -14.42 -16.45 -21.26
C ARG A 64 -13.10 -16.04 -20.60
N VAL A 65 -13.13 -15.13 -19.63
CA VAL A 65 -11.95 -14.68 -18.90
C VAL A 65 -11.33 -15.83 -18.12
N LEU A 66 -12.14 -16.65 -17.46
CA LEU A 66 -11.67 -17.84 -16.72
C LEU A 66 -11.05 -18.88 -17.67
N ALA A 67 -11.66 -19.15 -18.82
CA ALA A 67 -11.12 -20.03 -19.83
C ALA A 67 -9.80 -19.54 -20.42
N ALA A 68 -9.59 -18.22 -20.48
CA ALA A 68 -8.35 -17.59 -20.90
C ALA A 68 -7.22 -17.58 -19.83
N GLY A 69 -7.50 -18.08 -18.61
CA GLY A 69 -6.53 -18.13 -17.51
C GLY A 69 -6.77 -17.10 -16.41
N GLY A 70 -7.88 -16.36 -16.45
CA GLY A 70 -8.25 -15.40 -15.42
C GLY A 70 -7.55 -14.05 -15.54
N LEU A 71 -7.38 -13.37 -14.40
CA LEU A 71 -6.74 -12.05 -14.34
C LEU A 71 -5.22 -12.18 -14.32
N THR A 72 -4.55 -11.57 -15.30
CA THR A 72 -3.10 -11.39 -15.28
C THR A 72 -2.75 -10.01 -14.69
N VAL A 73 -1.91 -10.01 -13.65
CA VAL A 73 -1.40 -8.79 -13.02
C VAL A 73 0.06 -8.61 -13.36
N ILE A 74 0.38 -7.50 -14.01
CA ILE A 74 1.74 -7.12 -14.38
C ILE A 74 2.17 -5.95 -13.50
N GLY A 75 3.24 -6.13 -12.73
CA GLY A 75 3.91 -5.06 -11.99
C GLY A 75 5.16 -4.61 -12.72
N THR A 76 5.31 -3.32 -12.94
CA THR A 76 6.47 -2.72 -13.62
C THR A 76 7.56 -2.28 -12.65
N GLU A 77 7.26 -2.25 -11.35
CA GLU A 77 8.19 -1.91 -10.27
C GLU A 77 7.88 -2.72 -9.01
N ARG A 78 8.84 -2.80 -8.10
CA ARG A 78 8.62 -3.30 -6.73
C ARG A 78 8.34 -2.16 -5.79
N HIS A 79 7.42 -2.38 -4.88
CA HIS A 79 7.18 -1.46 -3.76
C HIS A 79 8.29 -1.61 -2.71
N GLU A 80 8.43 -0.59 -1.87
CA GLU A 80 9.36 -0.63 -0.73
C GLU A 80 9.02 -1.74 0.28
N SER A 81 7.79 -2.22 0.31
CA SER A 81 7.33 -3.28 1.20
C SER A 81 6.81 -4.47 0.43
N ARG A 82 7.34 -5.65 0.75
CA ARG A 82 6.88 -6.93 0.21
C ARG A 82 5.37 -7.17 0.44
N ARG A 83 4.83 -6.62 1.54
CA ARG A 83 3.41 -6.73 1.84
C ARG A 83 2.54 -6.09 0.77
N ILE A 84 2.96 -4.95 0.23
CA ILE A 84 2.23 -4.24 -0.83
C ILE A 84 2.31 -5.03 -2.14
N ASP A 85 3.46 -5.58 -2.48
CA ASP A 85 3.61 -6.47 -3.64
C ASP A 85 2.68 -7.70 -3.52
N ASN A 86 2.60 -8.30 -2.34
CA ASN A 86 1.70 -9.42 -2.11
C ASN A 86 0.22 -9.02 -2.18
N GLN A 87 -0.14 -7.81 -1.79
CA GLN A 87 -1.49 -7.28 -1.98
C GLN A 87 -1.83 -7.11 -3.46
N LEU A 88 -0.86 -6.66 -4.26
CA LEU A 88 -1.02 -6.56 -5.72
C LEU A 88 -1.16 -7.95 -6.35
N ARG A 89 -0.28 -8.89 -5.99
CA ARG A 89 -0.39 -10.30 -6.43
C ARG A 89 -1.73 -10.91 -6.08
N GLY A 90 -2.23 -10.64 -4.87
CA GLY A 90 -3.53 -11.12 -4.39
C GLY A 90 -4.74 -10.50 -5.09
N ARG A 91 -4.55 -9.65 -6.12
CA ARG A 91 -5.61 -9.21 -7.02
C ARG A 91 -6.00 -10.30 -8.01
N SER A 92 -5.05 -11.12 -8.40
CA SER A 92 -5.24 -12.31 -9.24
C SER A 92 -5.58 -13.54 -8.37
N GLY A 93 -6.24 -14.52 -8.94
CA GLY A 93 -6.53 -15.79 -8.28
C GLY A 93 -7.50 -15.72 -7.09
N ARG A 94 -8.39 -14.75 -7.06
CA ARG A 94 -9.36 -14.60 -5.96
C ARG A 94 -10.40 -15.69 -5.98
N GLN A 95 -10.83 -16.13 -4.81
CA GLN A 95 -11.88 -17.15 -4.61
C GLN A 95 -11.60 -18.48 -5.33
N GLY A 96 -10.31 -18.78 -5.63
CA GLY A 96 -9.95 -19.98 -6.36
C GLY A 96 -10.01 -19.86 -7.88
N ASP A 97 -10.31 -18.69 -8.42
CA ASP A 97 -10.22 -18.44 -9.85
C ASP A 97 -8.76 -18.56 -10.34
N PRO A 98 -8.53 -19.02 -11.57
CA PRO A 98 -7.19 -19.00 -12.16
C PRO A 98 -6.67 -17.55 -12.30
N GLY A 99 -5.35 -17.39 -12.35
CA GLY A 99 -4.75 -16.08 -12.53
C GLY A 99 -3.24 -16.13 -12.51
N GLU A 100 -2.61 -15.11 -13.08
CA GLU A 100 -1.16 -15.00 -13.20
C GLU A 100 -0.67 -13.66 -12.65
N THR A 101 0.54 -13.65 -12.08
CA THR A 101 1.17 -12.43 -11.63
C THR A 101 2.64 -12.42 -12.01
N GLN A 102 3.08 -11.36 -12.68
CA GLN A 102 4.45 -11.21 -13.11
C GLN A 102 4.95 -9.80 -12.81
N PHE A 103 6.22 -9.71 -12.37
CA PHE A 103 6.90 -8.44 -12.19
C PHE A 103 8.02 -8.31 -13.22
N TYR A 104 8.04 -7.18 -13.92
CA TYR A 104 9.13 -6.74 -14.79
C TYR A 104 9.86 -5.62 -14.08
N LEU A 105 11.16 -5.80 -13.87
CA LEU A 105 11.98 -4.90 -13.06
C LEU A 105 13.19 -4.46 -13.88
N SER A 106 13.59 -3.22 -13.73
CA SER A 106 14.87 -2.72 -14.22
C SER A 106 15.91 -2.72 -13.11
N LEU A 107 17.17 -2.91 -13.49
CA LEU A 107 18.29 -2.70 -12.56
C LEU A 107 18.49 -1.21 -12.22
N GLU A 108 17.91 -0.33 -13.01
CA GLU A 108 17.90 1.13 -12.82
C GLU A 108 16.80 1.59 -11.89
N ASP A 109 15.85 0.72 -11.52
CA ASP A 109 14.78 1.05 -10.56
C ASP A 109 15.39 1.55 -9.25
N ASP A 110 14.74 2.52 -8.62
CA ASP A 110 15.22 3.18 -7.40
C ASP A 110 15.53 2.19 -6.27
N LEU A 111 14.72 1.14 -6.13
CA LEU A 111 14.95 0.09 -5.16
C LEU A 111 16.32 -0.59 -5.39
N MET A 112 16.65 -0.89 -6.64
CA MET A 112 17.88 -1.58 -6.99
C MET A 112 19.08 -0.64 -6.94
N ARG A 113 18.92 0.60 -7.43
CA ARG A 113 19.96 1.62 -7.44
C ARG A 113 20.40 2.03 -6.04
N LEU A 114 19.44 2.20 -5.11
CA LEU A 114 19.74 2.69 -3.76
C LEU A 114 20.11 1.56 -2.78
N PHE A 115 19.57 0.36 -2.96
CA PHE A 115 19.66 -0.72 -1.97
C PHE A 115 20.20 -2.04 -2.51
N GLY A 116 20.44 -2.17 -3.82
CA GLY A 116 20.94 -3.38 -4.47
C GLY A 116 22.36 -3.76 -4.07
N GLY A 117 23.20 -2.77 -3.73
CA GLY A 117 24.57 -2.93 -3.25
C GLY A 117 25.54 -3.50 -4.30
N ASP A 118 26.79 -3.70 -3.88
CA ASP A 118 27.94 -4.11 -4.74
C ASP A 118 27.68 -5.39 -5.56
N LYS A 119 26.75 -6.24 -5.13
CA LYS A 119 26.40 -7.46 -5.87
C LYS A 119 25.67 -7.16 -7.16
N MET A 120 24.80 -6.12 -7.15
CA MET A 120 24.10 -5.70 -8.36
C MET A 120 25.01 -5.01 -9.35
N ASP A 121 25.96 -4.21 -8.86
CA ASP A 121 26.99 -3.61 -9.72
C ASP A 121 27.83 -4.66 -10.43
N ARG A 122 28.13 -5.78 -9.75
CA ARG A 122 28.83 -6.92 -10.39
C ARG A 122 27.97 -7.61 -11.43
N VAL A 123 26.68 -7.82 -11.15
CA VAL A 123 25.75 -8.43 -12.10
C VAL A 123 25.59 -7.53 -13.32
N SER A 124 25.40 -6.23 -13.13
CA SER A 124 25.28 -5.25 -14.21
C SER A 124 26.55 -5.25 -15.09
N LYS A 125 27.74 -5.19 -14.48
CA LYS A 125 29.01 -5.25 -15.22
C LYS A 125 29.23 -6.57 -15.95
N MET A 126 28.81 -7.69 -15.38
CA MET A 126 28.92 -9.01 -16.00
C MET A 126 27.99 -9.12 -17.22
N MET A 127 26.84 -8.45 -17.20
CA MET A 127 25.89 -8.42 -18.30
C MET A 127 26.39 -7.56 -19.46
N VAL A 128 26.94 -6.40 -19.17
CA VAL A 128 27.56 -5.52 -20.17
C VAL A 128 28.72 -6.24 -20.87
N THR A 129 29.49 -7.07 -20.14
CA THR A 129 30.60 -7.83 -20.71
C THR A 129 30.15 -9.07 -21.52
N ALA A 130 28.95 -9.58 -21.29
CA ALA A 130 28.41 -10.76 -21.97
C ALA A 130 27.72 -10.44 -23.30
N ASP A 131 27.73 -9.17 -23.74
CA ASP A 131 27.10 -8.70 -24.98
C ASP A 131 25.64 -9.18 -25.14
N MET A 132 24.95 -9.35 -24.00
CA MET A 132 23.53 -9.66 -23.96
C MET A 132 22.78 -8.38 -24.31
N GLY A 133 22.02 -8.40 -25.40
CA GLY A 133 21.22 -7.23 -25.80
C GLY A 133 20.33 -6.71 -24.69
N ASP A 134 20.13 -5.41 -24.64
CA ASP A 134 19.37 -4.70 -23.60
C ASP A 134 17.94 -5.23 -23.40
N ASP A 135 17.38 -5.94 -24.37
CA ASP A 135 16.01 -6.45 -24.37
C ASP A 135 15.87 -7.90 -23.86
N MET A 136 16.94 -8.56 -23.43
CA MET A 136 16.84 -9.95 -22.96
C MET A 136 16.39 -10.03 -21.49
N PRO A 137 15.24 -10.66 -21.20
CA PRO A 137 14.76 -10.82 -19.82
C PRO A 137 15.66 -11.79 -19.05
N ILE A 138 16.19 -11.34 -17.92
CA ILE A 138 17.07 -12.13 -17.08
C ILE A 138 16.28 -12.79 -15.96
N GLN A 139 16.12 -14.09 -16.06
CA GLN A 139 15.46 -14.89 -15.03
C GLN A 139 16.52 -15.69 -14.25
N HIS A 140 17.07 -15.09 -13.19
CA HIS A 140 18.03 -15.77 -12.35
C HIS A 140 17.71 -15.65 -10.86
N LYS A 141 17.78 -16.76 -10.13
CA LYS A 141 17.47 -16.80 -8.66
C LYS A 141 18.31 -15.81 -7.85
N ILE A 142 19.54 -15.51 -8.28
CA ILE A 142 20.42 -14.54 -7.60
C ILE A 142 19.83 -13.14 -7.66
N ILE A 143 19.26 -12.74 -8.81
CA ILE A 143 18.63 -11.43 -8.98
C ILE A 143 17.38 -11.33 -8.12
N SER A 144 16.51 -12.34 -8.15
CA SER A 144 15.32 -12.38 -7.28
C SER A 144 15.68 -12.23 -5.80
N LYS A 145 16.75 -12.91 -5.38
CA LYS A 145 17.24 -12.82 -3.99
C LYS A 145 17.85 -11.45 -3.68
N ALA A 146 18.50 -10.80 -4.64
CA ALA A 146 19.03 -9.45 -4.46
C ALA A 146 17.89 -8.43 -4.30
N VAL A 147 16.83 -8.54 -5.09
CA VAL A 147 15.62 -7.71 -4.96
C VAL A 147 14.97 -7.91 -3.58
N GLU A 148 14.80 -9.14 -3.12
CA GLU A 148 14.26 -9.42 -1.79
C GLU A 148 15.12 -8.80 -0.67
N ASN A 149 16.44 -8.93 -0.77
CA ASN A 149 17.37 -8.33 0.20
C ASN A 149 17.29 -6.80 0.20
N ALA A 150 17.17 -6.18 -0.97
CA ALA A 150 16.98 -4.74 -1.10
C ALA A 150 15.69 -4.28 -0.41
N GLN A 151 14.57 -4.96 -0.65
CA GLN A 151 13.30 -4.69 0.04
C GLN A 151 13.43 -4.83 1.56
N HIS A 152 14.04 -5.90 2.06
CA HIS A 152 14.27 -6.08 3.49
C HIS A 152 15.09 -4.95 4.11
N LYS A 153 16.09 -4.44 3.39
CA LYS A 153 16.91 -3.33 3.86
C LYS A 153 16.09 -2.04 4.00
N VAL A 154 15.25 -1.73 2.99
CA VAL A 154 14.33 -0.58 3.04
C VAL A 154 13.32 -0.74 4.18
N GLU A 155 12.69 -1.90 4.31
CA GLU A 155 11.74 -2.18 5.39
C GLU A 155 12.38 -1.98 6.77
N SER A 156 13.63 -2.42 6.94
CA SER A 156 14.38 -2.28 8.20
C SER A 156 14.67 -0.81 8.52
N ILE A 157 15.08 0.00 7.54
CA ILE A 157 15.33 1.43 7.71
C ILE A 157 14.03 2.14 8.07
N ASN A 158 12.95 1.88 7.32
CA ASN A 158 11.65 2.48 7.58
C ASN A 158 11.08 2.06 8.95
N PHE A 159 11.33 0.83 9.38
CA PHE A 159 10.95 0.36 10.71
C PHE A 159 11.72 1.13 11.79
N SER A 160 13.04 1.27 11.65
CA SER A 160 13.88 2.00 12.61
C SER A 160 13.47 3.47 12.73
N MET A 161 13.20 4.14 11.61
CA MET A 161 12.71 5.52 11.64
C MET A 161 11.37 5.64 12.39
N ARG A 162 10.41 4.75 12.09
CA ARG A 162 9.10 4.75 12.79
C ARG A 162 9.25 4.47 14.28
N LYS A 163 10.16 3.55 14.63
CA LYS A 163 10.45 3.23 16.04
C LYS A 163 11.00 4.44 16.77
N SER A 164 11.97 5.14 16.20
CA SER A 164 12.53 6.36 16.80
C SER A 164 11.47 7.45 17.00
N VAL A 165 10.57 7.64 16.02
CA VAL A 165 9.46 8.61 16.16
C VAL A 165 8.55 8.22 17.33
N LEU A 166 8.21 6.93 17.48
CA LEU A 166 7.40 6.46 18.61
C LEU A 166 8.10 6.66 19.96
N GLU A 167 9.41 6.40 20.03
CA GLU A 167 10.20 6.62 21.24
C GLU A 167 10.20 8.11 21.65
N TYR A 168 10.30 9.03 20.69
CA TYR A 168 10.15 10.46 20.97
C TYR A 168 8.73 10.83 21.44
N ASP A 169 7.70 10.29 20.78
CA ASP A 169 6.31 10.56 21.13
C ASP A 169 5.99 10.05 22.56
N ASP A 170 6.54 8.91 22.96
CA ASP A 170 6.40 8.37 24.32
C ASP A 170 6.97 9.32 25.38
N VAL A 171 8.13 9.94 25.12
CA VAL A 171 8.72 10.94 26.02
C VAL A 171 7.81 12.17 26.13
N MET A 172 7.34 12.69 25.00
CA MET A 172 6.43 13.83 24.96
C MET A 172 5.10 13.54 25.66
N ASN A 173 4.57 12.32 25.51
CA ASN A 173 3.35 11.89 26.18
C ASN A 173 3.54 11.79 27.69
N LYS A 174 4.66 11.27 28.17
CA LYS A 174 4.98 11.27 29.63
C LYS A 174 5.04 12.67 30.20
N GLN A 175 5.73 13.59 29.52
CA GLN A 175 5.77 15.00 29.93
C GLN A 175 4.36 15.61 29.96
N ARG A 176 3.57 15.37 28.94
CA ARG A 176 2.16 15.85 28.89
C ARG A 176 1.33 15.28 30.03
N GLN A 177 1.46 13.99 30.34
CA GLN A 177 0.75 13.35 31.43
C GLN A 177 1.09 13.97 32.79
N VAL A 178 2.37 14.27 33.06
CA VAL A 178 2.80 14.93 34.29
C VAL A 178 2.15 16.33 34.42
N ILE A 179 2.28 17.14 33.37
CA ILE A 179 1.72 18.49 33.34
C ILE A 179 0.19 18.48 33.51
N TYR A 180 -0.50 17.57 32.83
CA TYR A 180 -1.96 17.45 32.95
C TYR A 180 -2.38 16.93 34.34
N ALA A 181 -1.61 16.02 34.94
CA ALA A 181 -1.89 15.55 36.29
C ALA A 181 -1.78 16.70 37.31
N GLU A 182 -0.77 17.54 37.19
CA GLU A 182 -0.64 18.73 38.06
C GLU A 182 -1.74 19.75 37.79
N ARG A 183 -2.02 20.06 36.53
CA ARG A 183 -3.14 20.94 36.17
C ARG A 183 -4.47 20.46 36.73
N ASN A 184 -4.74 19.17 36.67
CA ASN A 184 -5.97 18.61 37.18
C ASN A 184 -6.07 18.73 38.72
N LYS A 185 -4.96 18.58 39.46
CA LYS A 185 -4.92 18.83 40.90
C LYS A 185 -5.37 20.26 41.24
N ILE A 186 -4.93 21.25 40.44
CA ILE A 186 -5.32 22.66 40.63
C ILE A 186 -6.80 22.84 40.31
N LEU A 187 -7.29 22.28 39.21
CA LEU A 187 -8.70 22.41 38.81
C LEU A 187 -9.65 21.71 39.76
N ASP A 188 -9.24 20.61 40.36
CA ASP A 188 -10.01 19.87 41.38
C ASP A 188 -10.04 20.57 42.74
N GLY A 189 -9.38 21.72 42.87
CA GLY A 189 -9.37 22.52 44.12
C GLY A 189 -8.60 21.88 45.26
N LYS A 190 -7.64 21.00 45.00
CA LYS A 190 -6.77 20.41 46.02
C LYS A 190 -5.84 21.46 46.60
N ASP A 191 -5.58 21.37 47.93
CA ASP A 191 -4.58 22.20 48.57
C ASP A 191 -3.17 21.84 48.00
N LEU A 192 -2.52 22.83 47.46
CA LEU A 192 -1.21 22.70 46.80
C LEU A 192 -0.10 23.35 47.62
N THR A 193 -0.38 23.83 48.83
CA THR A 193 0.57 24.57 49.63
C THR A 193 1.87 23.81 49.86
N ASP A 194 1.78 22.54 50.22
CA ASP A 194 2.94 21.67 50.44
C ASP A 194 3.74 21.45 49.13
N HIS A 195 3.05 21.22 48.04
CA HIS A 195 3.69 21.01 46.71
C HIS A 195 4.41 22.26 46.22
N ILE A 196 3.79 23.43 46.35
CA ILE A 196 4.44 24.72 46.00
C ILE A 196 5.67 24.95 46.86
N THR A 197 5.59 24.68 48.16
CA THR A 197 6.73 24.82 49.08
C THR A 197 7.88 23.89 48.69
N GLU A 198 7.60 22.65 48.31
CA GLU A 198 8.61 21.71 47.80
C GLU A 198 9.28 22.20 46.51
N VAL A 199 8.49 22.65 45.52
CA VAL A 199 8.99 23.20 44.26
C VAL A 199 9.85 24.46 44.49
N MET A 200 9.46 25.32 45.42
CA MET A 200 10.26 26.48 45.79
C MET A 200 11.60 26.08 46.41
N HIS A 201 11.58 25.13 47.33
CA HIS A 201 12.80 24.61 47.98
C HIS A 201 13.76 24.01 46.93
N ASP A 202 13.27 23.15 46.03
CA ASP A 202 14.06 22.54 45.00
C ASP A 202 14.64 23.57 44.01
N THR A 203 13.88 24.62 43.72
CA THR A 203 14.35 25.69 42.81
C THR A 203 15.47 26.48 43.49
N VAL A 204 15.31 26.87 44.73
CA VAL A 204 16.34 27.59 45.51
C VAL A 204 17.60 26.70 45.65
N TYR A 205 17.44 25.43 45.96
CA TYR A 205 18.56 24.49 46.07
C TYR A 205 19.34 24.35 44.77
N ARG A 206 18.67 24.24 43.66
CA ARG A 206 19.35 24.21 42.33
C ARG A 206 20.07 25.51 42.03
N CYS A 207 19.46 26.66 42.27
CA CYS A 207 20.11 27.94 42.06
C CYS A 207 21.37 28.12 42.93
N VAL A 208 21.31 27.65 44.20
CA VAL A 208 22.49 27.67 45.06
C VAL A 208 23.60 26.78 44.54
N GLN A 209 23.26 25.56 44.07
CA GLN A 209 24.28 24.64 43.50
C GLN A 209 24.88 25.13 42.17
N GLU A 210 24.13 25.89 41.39
CA GLU A 210 24.61 26.38 40.06
C GLU A 210 25.44 27.65 40.18
N PHE A 211 25.21 28.48 41.21
CA PHE A 211 25.81 29.81 41.34
C PHE A 211 26.69 30.02 42.59
N CYS A 212 26.75 29.03 43.49
CA CYS A 212 27.62 29.03 44.66
C CYS A 212 28.51 27.82 44.66
#